data_80be33774d3bd9762b2e3fcfd936b431
#
_entry.id   80be33774d3bd9762b2e3fcfd936b431
#
_cell.length_a   1.000
_cell.length_b   1.000
_cell.length_c   1.000
_cell.angle_alpha   90.00
_cell.angle_beta   90.00
_cell.angle_gamma   90.00
#
_symmetry.space_group_name_H-M   'P 1'
#
loop_
_entity.id
_entity.type
_entity.pdbx_description
1 polymer ?
#
loop_
_entity_poly.entity_id
_entity_poly.type
_entity_poly.pdbx_seq_one_letter_code
_entity_poly.pdbx_strand_id
1 'polypeptide(L)'
;VVENVSDREYVSNSFHCHVTEDITPIEKQDCEKRFWELCNGGKIQYVKYPIDYNIGAFKTLLKRAMKVGFYEGVNLSLSYCEDCGHEELNMDVCPVCGSTNLTKIERMNGYLSYSRVKGDTRLNDAKMAEIKERKSM
;
A
#
# COMPACT_ATOMS: atom_id res chain seq x y z
N VAL A 1 16.58 -15.27 5.99
CA VAL A 1 16.54 -14.61 7.31
C VAL A 1 17.98 -14.46 7.79
N VAL A 2 18.41 -13.26 8.10
CA VAL A 2 19.72 -13.02 8.74
C VAL A 2 19.48 -13.12 10.24
N GLU A 3 20.13 -14.06 10.86
CA GLU A 3 19.99 -14.36 12.29
C GLU A 3 20.26 -13.10 13.13
N ASN A 4 19.34 -12.78 14.05
CA ASN A 4 19.37 -11.59 14.92
C ASN A 4 19.20 -10.21 14.20
N VAL A 5 18.82 -10.17 12.93
CA VAL A 5 18.57 -8.91 12.21
C VAL A 5 17.10 -8.72 11.90
N SER A 6 16.40 -9.80 11.57
CA SER A 6 14.97 -9.76 11.27
C SER A 6 14.28 -11.04 11.71
N ASP A 7 13.11 -10.92 12.28
CA ASP A 7 12.18 -12.00 12.62
C ASP A 7 11.30 -12.40 11.43
N ARG A 8 11.46 -11.73 10.30
CA ARG A 8 10.62 -11.88 9.08
C ARG A 8 11.47 -12.10 7.84
N GLU A 9 10.85 -12.68 6.81
CA GLU A 9 11.46 -12.92 5.51
C GLU A 9 11.56 -11.66 4.64
N TYR A 10 11.00 -10.55 5.09
CA TYR A 10 11.04 -9.26 4.40
C TYR A 10 11.33 -8.11 5.36
N VAL A 11 11.84 -7.02 4.83
CA VAL A 11 12.18 -5.79 5.56
C VAL A 11 11.48 -4.59 4.93
N SER A 12 11.26 -3.54 5.71
CA SER A 12 10.77 -2.26 5.19
C SER A 12 11.78 -1.65 4.23
N ASN A 13 11.28 -0.99 3.20
CA ASN A 13 12.11 -0.28 2.26
C ASN A 13 12.46 1.10 2.83
N SER A 14 13.75 1.44 2.81
CA SER A 14 14.22 2.76 3.22
C SER A 14 13.84 3.12 4.67
N PHE A 15 13.42 4.35 4.93
CA PHE A 15 13.07 4.87 6.26
C PHE A 15 11.59 4.67 6.64
N HIS A 16 10.83 4.01 5.81
CA HIS A 16 9.38 3.85 6.04
C HIS A 16 9.08 2.97 7.26
N CYS A 17 8.03 3.34 7.98
CA CYS A 17 7.46 2.48 9.01
C CYS A 17 7.11 1.11 8.44
N HIS A 18 7.30 0.08 9.25
CA HIS A 18 6.97 -1.28 8.83
C HIS A 18 5.48 -1.40 8.48
N VAL A 19 5.18 -2.15 7.43
CA VAL A 19 3.81 -2.28 6.88
C VAL A 19 2.79 -2.86 7.85
N THR A 20 3.25 -3.57 8.89
CA THR A 20 2.40 -4.17 9.93
C THR A 20 2.03 -3.20 11.05
N GLU A 21 2.65 -2.03 11.09
CA GLU A 21 2.35 -1.03 12.12
C GLU A 21 0.92 -0.50 11.93
N ASP A 22 0.15 -0.50 13.01
CA ASP A 22 -1.20 0.02 13.05
C ASP A 22 -1.17 1.50 13.45
N ILE A 23 -0.81 2.34 12.50
CA ILE A 23 -0.66 3.78 12.69
C ILE A 23 -1.52 4.56 11.70
N THR A 24 -1.99 5.72 12.12
CA THR A 24 -2.72 6.62 11.24
C THR A 24 -1.78 7.25 10.19
N PRO A 25 -2.30 7.71 9.04
CA PRO A 25 -1.50 8.43 8.04
C PRO A 25 -0.77 9.65 8.60
N ILE A 26 -1.36 10.34 9.56
CA ILE A 26 -0.76 11.51 10.21
C ILE A 26 0.42 11.11 11.10
N GLU A 27 0.25 10.08 11.92
CA GLU A 27 1.33 9.54 12.75
C GLU A 27 2.47 9.00 11.92
N LYS A 28 2.14 8.34 10.79
CA LYS A 28 3.13 7.88 9.84
C LYS A 28 3.96 9.04 9.28
N GLN A 29 3.31 10.14 8.85
CA GLN A 29 4.00 11.36 8.42
C GLN A 29 4.89 11.92 9.53
N ASP A 30 4.42 11.94 10.78
CA ASP A 30 5.20 12.45 11.92
C ASP A 30 6.40 11.58 12.26
N CYS A 31 6.27 10.28 12.11
CA CYS A 31 7.36 9.33 12.30
C CYS A 31 8.42 9.50 11.20
N GLU A 32 8.00 9.49 9.95
CA GLU A 32 8.89 9.45 8.79
C GLU A 32 9.56 10.80 8.50
N LYS A 33 8.92 11.94 8.81
CA LYS A 33 9.49 13.27 8.59
C LYS A 33 10.84 13.50 9.26
N ARG A 34 11.14 12.75 10.32
CA ARG A 34 12.42 12.85 11.05
C ARG A 34 13.62 12.43 10.20
N PHE A 35 13.40 11.57 9.22
CA PHE A 35 14.44 11.08 8.31
C PHE A 35 14.60 11.95 7.08
N TRP A 36 13.79 12.97 6.94
CA TRP A 36 13.65 13.78 5.74
C TRP A 36 14.94 14.49 5.35
N GLU A 37 15.60 15.10 6.31
CA GLU A 37 16.84 15.86 6.10
C GLU A 37 18.01 14.96 5.67
N LEU A 38 17.90 13.67 5.94
CA LEU A 38 18.91 12.66 5.59
C LEU A 38 18.76 12.15 4.15
N CYS A 39 17.64 12.45 3.51
CA CYS A 39 17.34 11.97 2.16
C CYS A 39 17.78 12.95 1.09
N ASN A 40 18.68 12.53 0.21
CA ASN A 40 19.17 13.33 -0.91
C ASN A 40 18.36 13.19 -2.19
N GLY A 41 17.49 12.18 -2.26
CA GLY A 41 16.62 11.90 -3.40
C GLY A 41 15.17 12.31 -3.19
N GLY A 42 14.28 11.76 -3.99
CA GLY A 42 12.85 11.94 -3.84
C GLY A 42 12.33 11.32 -2.53
N LYS A 43 11.32 11.94 -1.96
CA LYS A 43 10.73 11.56 -0.68
C LYS A 43 9.26 11.27 -0.91
N ILE A 44 8.94 9.99 -1.06
CA ILE A 44 7.57 9.54 -1.30
C ILE A 44 7.08 8.76 -0.10
N GLN A 45 5.86 9.04 0.30
CA GLN A 45 5.15 8.29 1.31
C GLN A 45 3.91 7.65 0.69
N TYR A 46 3.65 6.41 1.04
CA TYR A 46 2.44 5.71 0.66
C TYR A 46 1.57 5.46 1.87
N VAL A 47 0.28 5.75 1.73
CA VAL A 47 -0.70 5.48 2.77
C VAL A 47 -1.85 4.65 2.20
N LYS A 48 -2.31 3.69 2.98
CA LYS A 48 -3.54 2.97 2.73
C LYS A 48 -4.67 3.76 3.39
N TYR A 49 -5.51 4.37 2.58
CA TYR A 49 -6.58 5.24 3.07
C TYR A 49 -7.85 5.03 2.24
N PRO A 50 -8.99 4.74 2.87
CA PRO A 50 -10.26 4.61 2.16
C PRO A 50 -10.72 6.00 1.68
N ILE A 51 -10.42 6.33 0.43
CA ILE A 51 -10.75 7.63 -0.16
C ILE A 51 -12.25 7.77 -0.40
N ASP A 52 -12.94 6.66 -0.63
CA ASP A 52 -14.31 6.62 -1.14
C ASP A 52 -15.31 7.44 -0.33
N TYR A 53 -15.02 7.67 0.95
CA TYR A 53 -15.96 8.30 1.87
C TYR A 53 -15.51 9.66 2.41
N ASN A 54 -14.24 10.03 2.29
CA ASN A 54 -13.75 11.22 2.98
C ASN A 54 -12.70 12.01 2.18
N ILE A 55 -13.12 12.61 1.09
CA ILE A 55 -12.30 13.48 0.23
C ILE A 55 -11.73 14.67 1.02
N GLY A 56 -12.47 15.16 2.03
CA GLY A 56 -12.04 16.28 2.88
C GLY A 56 -10.80 15.91 3.71
N ALA A 57 -10.82 14.75 4.34
CA ALA A 57 -9.67 14.24 5.10
C ALA A 57 -8.48 13.98 4.18
N PHE A 58 -8.70 13.41 3.01
CA PHE A 58 -7.66 13.19 2.01
C PHE A 58 -6.99 14.51 1.56
N LYS A 59 -7.78 15.54 1.24
CA LYS A 59 -7.25 16.87 0.91
C LYS A 59 -6.41 17.47 2.05
N THR A 60 -6.83 17.24 3.29
CA THR A 60 -6.11 17.71 4.48
C THR A 60 -4.77 16.98 4.62
N LEU A 61 -4.77 15.66 4.42
CA LEU A 61 -3.57 14.84 4.44
C LEU A 61 -2.57 15.28 3.37
N LEU A 62 -3.05 15.49 2.12
CA LEU A 62 -2.21 15.98 1.03
C LEU A 62 -1.61 17.37 1.32
N LYS A 63 -2.42 18.32 1.81
CA LYS A 63 -1.93 19.66 2.17
C LYS A 63 -0.86 19.58 3.27
N ARG A 64 -1.05 18.68 4.23
CA ARG A 64 -0.07 18.45 5.28
C ARG A 64 1.21 17.82 4.71
N ALA A 65 1.09 16.81 3.88
CA ALA A 65 2.21 16.19 3.19
C ALA A 65 3.03 17.22 2.39
N MET A 66 2.36 18.05 1.60
CA MET A 66 3.02 19.16 0.86
C MET A 66 3.71 20.14 1.77
N LYS A 67 3.12 20.51 2.90
CA LYS A 67 3.71 21.44 3.88
C LYS A 67 4.94 20.84 4.55
N VAL A 68 4.92 19.56 4.82
CA VAL A 68 6.06 18.80 5.35
C VAL A 68 7.07 18.50 4.24
N GLY A 69 6.65 18.53 2.97
CA GLY A 69 7.46 18.34 1.77
C GLY A 69 7.41 16.91 1.21
N PHE A 70 6.44 16.06 1.54
CA PHE A 70 6.28 14.71 1.02
C PHE A 70 5.62 14.65 -0.35
N TYR A 71 6.06 13.72 -1.17
CA TYR A 71 5.24 13.12 -2.21
C TYR A 71 4.31 12.10 -1.54
N GLU A 72 3.03 12.40 -1.52
CA GLU A 72 2.02 11.50 -0.95
C GLU A 72 1.39 10.66 -2.04
N GLY A 73 1.47 9.34 -1.91
CA GLY A 73 0.78 8.39 -2.75
C GLY A 73 -0.26 7.61 -1.95
N VAL A 74 -1.45 7.46 -2.51
CA VAL A 74 -2.48 6.60 -1.91
C VAL A 74 -2.38 5.22 -2.51
N ASN A 75 -2.30 4.21 -1.65
CA ASN A 75 -2.26 2.82 -2.08
C ASN A 75 -3.68 2.26 -2.16
N LEU A 76 -4.17 2.11 -3.38
CA LEU A 76 -5.48 1.55 -3.70
C LEU A 76 -5.31 0.30 -4.55
N SER A 77 -6.16 -0.69 -4.31
CA SER A 77 -6.26 -1.87 -5.16
C SER A 77 -7.29 -1.61 -6.26
N LEU A 78 -6.91 -1.72 -7.51
CA LEU A 78 -7.85 -1.84 -8.61
C LEU A 78 -8.25 -3.31 -8.74
N SER A 79 -9.54 -3.60 -8.63
CA SER A 79 -10.07 -4.95 -8.71
C SER A 79 -10.84 -5.15 -10.01
N TYR A 80 -10.62 -6.28 -10.65
CA TYR A 80 -11.28 -6.69 -11.88
C TYR A 80 -11.94 -8.05 -11.69
N CYS A 81 -13.20 -8.18 -12.07
CA CYS A 81 -13.90 -9.45 -12.03
C CYS A 81 -13.66 -10.27 -13.31
N GLU A 82 -13.05 -11.43 -13.18
CA GLU A 82 -12.75 -12.31 -14.31
C GLU A 82 -14.01 -12.91 -14.95
N ASP A 83 -15.12 -12.97 -14.21
CA ASP A 83 -16.35 -13.64 -14.67
C ASP A 83 -17.28 -12.70 -15.44
N CYS A 84 -17.36 -11.42 -15.06
CA CYS A 84 -18.27 -10.47 -15.71
C CYS A 84 -17.60 -9.20 -16.24
N GLY A 85 -16.31 -9.00 -16.01
CA GLY A 85 -15.54 -7.85 -16.48
C GLY A 85 -15.78 -6.56 -15.70
N HIS A 86 -16.50 -6.59 -14.57
CA HIS A 86 -16.70 -5.40 -13.75
C HIS A 86 -15.41 -4.96 -13.05
N GLU A 87 -15.14 -3.67 -13.04
CA GLU A 87 -13.97 -3.05 -12.42
C GLU A 87 -14.39 -2.08 -11.32
N GLU A 88 -13.76 -2.18 -10.16
CA GLU A 88 -13.97 -1.27 -9.04
C GLU A 88 -12.77 -1.25 -8.10
N LEU A 89 -12.63 -0.18 -7.30
CA LEU A 89 -11.56 -0.07 -6.31
C LEU A 89 -11.87 -0.92 -5.07
N ASN A 90 -10.85 -1.60 -4.55
CA ASN A 90 -10.89 -2.35 -3.29
C ASN A 90 -12.00 -3.42 -3.19
N MET A 91 -12.44 -3.96 -4.30
CA MET A 91 -13.50 -4.95 -4.37
C MET A 91 -13.01 -6.32 -3.86
N ASP A 92 -13.73 -6.94 -2.94
CA ASP A 92 -13.48 -8.31 -2.46
C ASP A 92 -14.50 -9.32 -3.00
N VAL A 93 -15.67 -8.83 -3.33
CA VAL A 93 -16.75 -9.58 -4.00
C VAL A 93 -17.30 -8.69 -5.10
N CYS A 94 -17.53 -9.24 -6.28
CA CYS A 94 -18.10 -8.48 -7.37
C CYS A 94 -19.56 -8.07 -7.06
N PRO A 95 -19.89 -6.76 -7.07
CA PRO A 95 -21.24 -6.30 -6.76
C PRO A 95 -22.25 -6.64 -7.87
N VAL A 96 -21.77 -6.97 -9.06
CA VAL A 96 -22.62 -7.25 -10.22
C VAL A 96 -23.01 -8.73 -10.30
N CYS A 97 -22.04 -9.63 -10.16
CA CYS A 97 -22.29 -11.07 -10.32
C CYS A 97 -22.06 -11.89 -9.04
N GLY A 98 -21.62 -11.28 -7.95
CA GLY A 98 -21.36 -11.97 -6.69
C GLY A 98 -20.11 -12.87 -6.68
N SER A 99 -19.31 -12.84 -7.74
CA SER A 99 -18.11 -13.67 -7.85
C SER A 99 -17.00 -13.17 -6.94
N THR A 100 -16.20 -14.12 -6.43
CA THR A 100 -14.94 -13.88 -5.72
C THR A 100 -13.72 -14.11 -6.61
N ASN A 101 -13.92 -14.44 -7.88
CA ASN A 101 -12.86 -14.64 -8.86
C ASN A 101 -12.36 -13.29 -9.37
N LEU A 102 -11.55 -12.62 -8.56
CA LEU A 102 -11.08 -11.26 -8.78
C LEU A 102 -9.57 -11.23 -9.01
N THR A 103 -9.14 -10.46 -9.98
CA THR A 103 -7.75 -10.03 -10.15
C THR A 103 -7.58 -8.66 -9.52
N LYS A 104 -6.56 -8.50 -8.68
CA LYS A 104 -6.23 -7.22 -8.05
C LYS A 104 -4.88 -6.71 -8.54
N ILE A 105 -4.84 -5.45 -8.92
CA ILE A 105 -3.61 -4.72 -9.22
C ILE A 105 -3.31 -3.83 -8.03
N GLU A 106 -2.15 -4.03 -7.43
CA GLU A 106 -1.72 -3.29 -6.26
C GLU A 106 -0.32 -2.70 -6.49
N ARG A 107 -0.06 -1.62 -5.78
CA ARG A 107 1.28 -1.05 -5.74
C ARG A 107 2.15 -1.88 -4.81
N MET A 108 3.25 -2.41 -5.32
CA MET A 108 4.19 -3.20 -4.52
C MET A 108 5.15 -2.29 -3.76
N ASN A 109 6.00 -1.59 -4.46
CA ASN A 109 6.90 -0.57 -3.93
C ASN A 109 6.91 0.61 -4.91
N GLY A 110 7.85 0.64 -5.84
CA GLY A 110 7.88 1.59 -6.95
C GLY A 110 7.18 1.10 -8.22
N TYR A 111 6.58 -0.07 -8.21
CA TYR A 111 5.91 -0.69 -9.36
C TYR A 111 4.56 -1.28 -8.99
N LEU A 112 3.71 -1.46 -10.01
CA LEU A 112 2.43 -2.15 -9.89
C LEU A 112 2.60 -3.63 -10.20
N SER A 113 1.88 -4.49 -9.50
CA SER A 113 1.83 -5.92 -9.79
C SER A 113 0.47 -6.51 -9.41
N TYR A 114 0.21 -7.71 -9.90
CA TYR A 114 -0.98 -8.46 -9.56
C TYR A 114 -0.78 -9.15 -8.22
N SER A 115 -1.68 -8.94 -7.27
CA SER A 115 -1.70 -9.63 -5.98
C SER A 115 -2.54 -10.90 -5.99
N ARG A 116 -3.51 -10.98 -6.91
CA ARG A 116 -4.28 -12.18 -7.21
C ARG A 116 -4.27 -12.38 -8.71
N VAL A 117 -3.62 -13.42 -9.15
CA VAL A 117 -3.66 -13.91 -10.53
C VAL A 117 -3.94 -15.39 -10.46
N LYS A 118 -4.86 -15.85 -11.29
CA LYS A 118 -5.11 -17.28 -11.49
C LYS A 118 -3.88 -17.87 -12.19
N GLY A 119 -3.02 -18.56 -11.44
CA GLY A 119 -1.75 -19.09 -11.93
C GLY A 119 -0.54 -18.51 -11.20
N ASP A 120 0.61 -18.56 -11.85
CA ASP A 120 1.88 -18.07 -11.28
C ASP A 120 1.86 -16.58 -11.00
N THR A 121 1.95 -16.22 -9.74
CA THR A 121 2.29 -14.85 -9.36
C THR A 121 3.77 -14.61 -9.60
N ARG A 122 4.13 -13.45 -10.14
CA ARG A 122 5.53 -13.02 -10.27
C ARG A 122 6.16 -12.56 -8.95
N LEU A 123 5.40 -12.67 -7.87
CA LEU A 123 5.80 -12.29 -6.53
C LEU A 123 6.38 -13.50 -5.80
N ASN A 124 7.47 -13.30 -5.08
CA ASN A 124 8.02 -14.34 -4.22
C ASN A 124 7.21 -14.46 -2.92
N ASP A 125 7.43 -15.55 -2.17
CA ASP A 125 6.69 -15.86 -0.96
C ASP A 125 6.81 -14.77 0.10
N ALA A 126 7.98 -14.17 0.26
CA ALA A 126 8.22 -13.07 1.19
C ALA A 126 7.37 -11.83 0.84
N LYS A 127 7.24 -11.48 -0.44
CA LYS A 127 6.39 -10.36 -0.87
C LYS A 127 4.90 -10.68 -0.72
N MET A 128 4.52 -11.92 -0.92
CA MET A 128 3.13 -12.37 -0.67
C MET A 128 2.79 -12.33 0.82
N ALA A 129 3.73 -12.68 1.70
CA ALA A 129 3.58 -12.56 3.14
C ALA A 129 3.42 -11.08 3.56
N GLU A 130 4.30 -10.20 3.05
CA GLU A 130 4.21 -8.76 3.29
C GLU A 130 2.83 -8.20 2.91
N ILE A 131 2.29 -8.54 1.73
CA ILE A 131 1.00 -8.05 1.27
C ILE A 131 -0.14 -8.46 2.22
N LYS A 132 -0.10 -9.69 2.73
CA LYS A 132 -1.10 -10.19 3.68
C LYS A 132 -1.05 -9.45 5.02
N GLU A 133 0.13 -9.04 5.44
CA GLU A 133 0.36 -8.39 6.73
C GLU A 133 0.25 -6.85 6.68
N ARG A 134 0.07 -6.27 5.50
CA ARG A 134 -0.03 -4.82 5.35
C ARG A 134 -1.22 -4.23 6.08
N LYS A 135 -0.95 -3.27 6.96
CA LYS A 135 -1.96 -2.48 7.66
C LYS A 135 -1.88 -0.99 7.30
N SER A 136 -0.68 -0.45 7.26
CA SER A 136 -0.43 0.99 7.12
C SER A 136 0.04 1.43 5.75
N MET A 137 0.20 0.50 4.81
CA MET A 137 0.71 0.79 3.47
C MET A 137 -0.27 0.38 2.38
#